data_47983a7794429d5cef50f6b869fb8000
#
_entry.id   47983a7794429d5cef50f6b869fb8000
#
_cell.length_a   1.000
_cell.length_b   1.000
_cell.length_c   1.000
_cell.angle_alpha   90.00
_cell.angle_beta   90.00
_cell.angle_gamma   90.00
#
_symmetry.space_group_name_H-M   'P 1'
#
loop_
_entity.id
_entity.type
_entity.pdbx_description
1 polymer ?
#
loop_
_entity_poly.entity_id
_entity_poly.type
_entity_poly.pdbx_seq_one_letter_code
_entity_poly.pdbx_strand_id
1 'polypeptide(L)'
;MKRREFLRKLGVGALAAVGMPYIATAQARPVKLATLLPLTGPFAFAGNAAREGFVDGVEYVNEVLGGVGGRRLELIVEDTGYDVAKGTAAFNRVVSRERPDELLFVYGDSTGLSKALAPEIARIGLPYSATSFANELADPKTYPTIFVFGPTYDDMMEALLRQIRLQKGRARIALVYSNTEFGRDPIPYAKERAKALGMEVVHEEVTPPAFTDATPVVLNLRRANPDFVILQGYALSAEPLVLRTAREQGLRAQFMGTYYSAELALIQRAGPAAEGFTVTYHNPYWYDTLVPAVEELRKFRQRKGRDTSYRPTYYMGSVAVAWAVAEAMRRAAGAGNLTRAGVVEYLEKIGDYTALGLSQGFRFVNHRLPQTKLYRASVKDGRFNAITDWIRLA
;
A
#
# COMPACT_ATOMS: atom_id res chain seq x y z
N MET A 1 -57.47 18.09 36.25
CA MET A 1 -58.12 18.14 34.96
C MET A 1 -57.77 16.85 34.21
N LYS A 2 -58.79 16.06 33.87
CA LYS A 2 -58.64 14.65 33.44
C LYS A 2 -58.41 14.58 31.93
N ARG A 3 -57.48 13.74 31.54
CA ARG A 3 -56.98 13.43 30.18
C ARG A 3 -58.09 13.11 29.11
N ARG A 4 -59.35 13.08 29.52
CA ARG A 4 -60.54 12.75 28.66
C ARG A 4 -61.18 13.95 27.95
N GLU A 5 -60.90 15.18 28.33
CA GLU A 5 -61.50 16.37 27.72
C GLU A 5 -60.75 16.94 26.53
N PHE A 6 -59.45 16.53 26.35
CA PHE A 6 -58.63 16.99 25.24
C PHE A 6 -58.92 16.27 23.91
N LEU A 7 -59.56 15.11 23.95
CA LEU A 7 -59.85 14.29 22.79
C LEU A 7 -61.20 14.54 22.09
N ARG A 8 -61.99 15.50 22.57
CA ARG A 8 -63.31 15.79 22.02
C ARG A 8 -63.43 17.01 21.10
N LYS A 9 -62.29 17.65 20.77
CA LYS A 9 -62.26 18.84 19.87
C LYS A 9 -61.45 18.65 18.58
N LEU A 10 -61.14 17.46 18.19
CA LEU A 10 -60.60 17.18 16.84
C LEU A 10 -61.74 16.62 16.00
N GLY A 11 -62.31 17.52 15.19
CA GLY A 11 -63.36 17.19 14.23
C GLY A 11 -62.92 16.12 13.25
N VAL A 12 -63.88 15.25 12.95
CA VAL A 12 -63.82 14.24 11.90
C VAL A 12 -63.62 14.93 10.55
N GLY A 13 -62.39 15.12 10.14
CA GLY A 13 -62.02 15.41 8.76
C GLY A 13 -61.60 14.08 8.12
N ALA A 14 -62.38 13.60 7.20
CA ALA A 14 -62.01 12.45 6.34
C ALA A 14 -60.74 12.82 5.56
N LEU A 15 -59.56 12.41 6.03
CA LEU A 15 -58.32 12.43 5.25
C LEU A 15 -58.47 11.35 4.18
N ALA A 16 -58.85 11.78 2.97
CA ALA A 16 -58.60 11.02 1.78
C ALA A 16 -57.09 10.71 1.77
N ALA A 17 -56.74 9.44 1.94
CA ALA A 17 -55.39 8.94 1.72
C ALA A 17 -55.08 9.13 0.22
N VAL A 18 -54.57 10.31 -0.13
CA VAL A 18 -53.88 10.50 -1.41
C VAL A 18 -52.65 9.63 -1.30
N GLY A 19 -52.68 8.48 -1.93
CA GLY A 19 -51.53 7.61 -2.09
C GLY A 19 -50.44 8.42 -2.78
N MET A 20 -49.49 8.98 -1.99
CA MET A 20 -48.24 9.45 -2.58
C MET A 20 -47.64 8.25 -3.31
N PRO A 21 -47.34 8.37 -4.62
CA PRO A 21 -46.65 7.31 -5.29
C PRO A 21 -45.33 7.12 -4.52
N TYR A 22 -45.14 5.91 -4.00
CA TYR A 22 -43.82 5.48 -3.49
C TYR A 22 -42.90 5.55 -4.68
N ILE A 23 -42.22 6.71 -4.86
CA ILE A 23 -41.15 6.82 -5.83
C ILE A 23 -40.07 5.90 -5.25
N ALA A 24 -40.09 4.65 -5.70
CA ALA A 24 -38.91 3.79 -5.56
C ALA A 24 -37.79 4.52 -6.27
N THR A 25 -37.00 5.29 -5.50
CA THR A 25 -35.77 5.84 -6.01
C THR A 25 -34.96 4.64 -6.45
N ALA A 26 -34.83 4.46 -7.75
CA ALA A 26 -34.00 3.40 -8.32
C ALA A 26 -32.64 3.54 -7.62
N GLN A 27 -32.29 2.53 -6.85
CA GLN A 27 -31.04 2.58 -6.08
C GLN A 27 -29.91 2.84 -7.08
N ALA A 28 -29.25 3.97 -6.95
CA ALA A 28 -28.20 4.36 -7.89
C ALA A 28 -27.17 3.22 -7.99
N ARG A 29 -26.80 2.83 -9.21
CA ARG A 29 -25.88 1.74 -9.43
C ARG A 29 -24.60 1.94 -8.62
N PRO A 30 -24.00 0.88 -8.03
CA PRO A 30 -22.78 1.01 -7.23
C PRO A 30 -21.63 1.54 -8.06
N VAL A 31 -20.66 2.15 -7.39
CA VAL A 31 -19.34 2.44 -7.95
C VAL A 31 -18.46 1.26 -7.62
N LYS A 32 -17.80 0.68 -8.62
CA LYS A 32 -16.99 -0.52 -8.46
C LYS A 32 -15.52 -0.20 -8.43
N LEU A 33 -14.82 -0.87 -7.52
CA LEU A 33 -13.38 -0.98 -7.46
C LEU A 33 -13.01 -2.46 -7.60
N ALA A 34 -11.88 -2.76 -8.21
CA ALA A 34 -11.38 -4.13 -8.23
C ALA A 34 -9.99 -4.21 -7.60
N THR A 35 -9.71 -5.35 -6.97
CA THR A 35 -8.38 -5.70 -6.49
C THR A 35 -7.93 -7.01 -7.13
N LEU A 36 -6.71 -7.00 -7.66
CA LEU A 36 -6.02 -8.15 -8.21
C LEU A 36 -4.86 -8.47 -7.28
N LEU A 37 -5.02 -9.42 -6.36
CA LEU A 37 -4.08 -9.65 -5.25
C LEU A 37 -3.64 -11.12 -5.20
N PRO A 38 -2.43 -11.42 -4.69
CA PRO A 38 -1.97 -12.78 -4.52
C PRO A 38 -2.60 -13.42 -3.28
N LEU A 39 -3.83 -13.91 -3.39
CA LEU A 39 -4.56 -14.52 -2.26
C LEU A 39 -4.10 -15.95 -2.01
N THR A 40 -3.45 -16.57 -2.99
CA THR A 40 -2.80 -17.88 -2.93
C THR A 40 -1.32 -17.78 -3.31
N GLY A 41 -0.56 -18.86 -3.12
CA GLY A 41 0.86 -18.89 -3.47
C GLY A 41 1.79 -18.27 -2.41
N PRO A 42 3.07 -18.04 -2.76
CA PRO A 42 4.13 -17.69 -1.81
C PRO A 42 3.95 -16.33 -1.12
N PHE A 43 3.19 -15.42 -1.73
CA PHE A 43 2.95 -14.07 -1.20
C PHE A 43 1.51 -13.86 -0.69
N ALA A 44 0.76 -14.95 -0.45
CA ALA A 44 -0.61 -14.91 0.06
C ALA A 44 -0.75 -14.13 1.38
N PHE A 45 0.28 -14.10 2.22
CA PHE A 45 0.30 -13.33 3.46
C PHE A 45 0.11 -11.82 3.20
N ALA A 46 0.76 -11.28 2.16
CA ALA A 46 0.66 -9.88 1.78
C ALA A 46 -0.69 -9.57 1.09
N GLY A 47 -1.08 -10.44 0.15
CA GLY A 47 -2.33 -10.29 -0.58
C GLY A 47 -3.58 -10.35 0.30
N ASN A 48 -3.63 -11.29 1.25
CA ASN A 48 -4.75 -11.39 2.19
C ASN A 48 -4.81 -10.19 3.15
N ALA A 49 -3.67 -9.69 3.64
CA ALA A 49 -3.63 -8.49 4.47
C ALA A 49 -4.09 -7.24 3.68
N ALA A 50 -3.65 -7.10 2.42
CA ALA A 50 -4.08 -6.02 1.54
C ALA A 50 -5.58 -6.10 1.24
N ARG A 51 -6.12 -7.30 0.98
CA ARG A 51 -7.55 -7.52 0.80
C ARG A 51 -8.36 -7.08 2.03
N GLU A 52 -7.93 -7.47 3.24
CA GLU A 52 -8.59 -7.01 4.46
C GLU A 52 -8.62 -5.48 4.56
N GLY A 53 -7.51 -4.81 4.23
CA GLY A 53 -7.43 -3.35 4.24
C GLY A 53 -8.40 -2.70 3.24
N PHE A 54 -8.51 -3.24 2.02
CA PHE A 54 -9.49 -2.76 1.05
C PHE A 54 -10.93 -3.01 1.49
N VAL A 55 -11.23 -4.19 2.05
CA VAL A 55 -12.58 -4.52 2.57
C VAL A 55 -12.96 -3.54 3.67
N ASP A 56 -12.11 -3.37 4.69
CA ASP A 56 -12.38 -2.45 5.80
C ASP A 56 -12.46 -1.00 5.30
N GLY A 57 -11.59 -0.60 4.37
CA GLY A 57 -11.58 0.74 3.79
C GLY A 57 -12.86 1.07 3.01
N VAL A 58 -13.30 0.17 2.14
CA VAL A 58 -14.53 0.32 1.34
C VAL A 58 -15.78 0.29 2.22
N GLU A 59 -15.85 -0.65 3.16
CA GLU A 59 -16.99 -0.72 4.09
C GLU A 59 -17.06 0.55 4.97
N TYR A 60 -15.92 1.06 5.45
CA TYR A 60 -15.87 2.31 6.21
C TYR A 60 -16.42 3.48 5.39
N VAL A 61 -16.01 3.61 4.12
CA VAL A 61 -16.55 4.63 3.22
C VAL A 61 -18.06 4.50 3.06
N ASN A 62 -18.56 3.29 2.90
CA ASN A 62 -19.99 3.04 2.73
C ASN A 62 -20.82 3.35 3.99
N GLU A 63 -20.34 2.91 5.15
CA GLU A 63 -21.12 2.91 6.39
C GLU A 63 -20.92 4.19 7.20
N VAL A 64 -19.73 4.78 7.15
CA VAL A 64 -19.38 5.96 7.95
C VAL A 64 -19.44 7.25 7.13
N LEU A 65 -18.98 7.19 5.87
CA LEU A 65 -18.93 8.38 5.00
C LEU A 65 -20.09 8.48 4.01
N GLY A 66 -21.05 7.50 4.02
CA GLY A 66 -22.23 7.51 3.15
C GLY A 66 -21.96 7.20 1.68
N GLY A 67 -20.83 6.54 1.37
CA GLY A 67 -20.46 6.16 0.02
C GLY A 67 -19.87 7.32 -0.79
N VAL A 68 -20.05 7.26 -2.11
CA VAL A 68 -19.55 8.22 -3.09
C VAL A 68 -20.70 8.78 -3.91
N GLY A 69 -21.00 10.07 -3.74
CA GLY A 69 -22.11 10.73 -4.45
C GLY A 69 -23.46 10.03 -4.25
N GLY A 70 -23.71 9.52 -3.04
CA GLY A 70 -24.93 8.76 -2.71
C GLY A 70 -24.96 7.33 -3.27
N ARG A 71 -23.89 6.87 -3.90
CA ARG A 71 -23.73 5.50 -4.42
C ARG A 71 -22.81 4.70 -3.48
N ARG A 72 -23.14 3.41 -3.27
CA ARG A 72 -22.26 2.51 -2.53
C ARG A 72 -21.05 2.13 -3.37
N LEU A 73 -19.93 1.92 -2.70
CA LEU A 73 -18.77 1.26 -3.30
C LEU A 73 -18.97 -0.28 -3.25
N GLU A 74 -18.63 -0.95 -4.33
CA GLU A 74 -18.57 -2.41 -4.43
C GLU A 74 -17.15 -2.84 -4.74
N LEU A 75 -16.60 -3.79 -3.98
CA LEU A 75 -15.25 -4.29 -4.17
C LEU A 75 -15.28 -5.66 -4.85
N ILE A 76 -14.67 -5.74 -6.03
CA ILE A 76 -14.39 -6.97 -6.74
C ILE A 76 -13.00 -7.46 -6.32
N VAL A 77 -12.87 -8.74 -6.00
CA VAL A 77 -11.62 -9.33 -5.54
C VAL A 77 -11.26 -10.52 -6.42
N GLU A 78 -10.09 -10.48 -7.05
CA GLU A 78 -9.55 -11.55 -7.89
C GLU A 78 -8.19 -12.03 -7.35
N ASP A 79 -7.95 -13.34 -7.41
CA ASP A 79 -6.68 -13.95 -7.02
C ASP A 79 -5.71 -14.06 -8.20
N THR A 80 -4.53 -13.47 -8.05
CA THR A 80 -3.45 -13.54 -9.04
C THR A 80 -2.48 -14.69 -8.77
N GLY A 81 -2.42 -15.19 -7.56
CA GLY A 81 -1.41 -16.18 -7.13
C GLY A 81 0.03 -15.69 -7.28
N TYR A 82 0.26 -14.37 -7.48
CA TYR A 82 1.55 -13.75 -7.85
C TYR A 82 2.06 -14.20 -9.23
N ASP A 83 1.16 -14.59 -10.12
CA ASP A 83 1.46 -15.01 -11.49
C ASP A 83 0.95 -13.98 -12.49
N VAL A 84 1.83 -13.52 -13.39
CA VAL A 84 1.52 -12.45 -14.35
C VAL A 84 0.43 -12.88 -15.33
N ALA A 85 0.47 -14.12 -15.83
CA ALA A 85 -0.52 -14.61 -16.79
C ALA A 85 -1.90 -14.76 -16.14
N LYS A 86 -1.95 -15.34 -14.93
CA LYS A 86 -3.18 -15.46 -14.14
C LYS A 86 -3.74 -14.07 -13.78
N GLY A 87 -2.89 -13.14 -13.37
CA GLY A 87 -3.27 -11.76 -13.06
C GLY A 87 -3.80 -11.01 -14.28
N THR A 88 -3.15 -11.17 -15.44
CA THR A 88 -3.63 -10.58 -16.71
C THR A 88 -4.99 -11.16 -17.11
N ALA A 89 -5.20 -12.46 -16.97
CA ALA A 89 -6.50 -13.08 -17.22
C ALA A 89 -7.58 -12.57 -16.25
N ALA A 90 -7.23 -12.37 -14.97
CA ALA A 90 -8.13 -11.79 -13.97
C ALA A 90 -8.52 -10.34 -14.34
N PHE A 91 -7.54 -9.51 -14.70
CA PHE A 91 -7.76 -8.15 -15.18
C PHE A 91 -8.73 -8.13 -16.38
N ASN A 92 -8.47 -8.93 -17.39
CA ASN A 92 -9.31 -9.00 -18.59
C ASN A 92 -10.74 -9.44 -18.26
N ARG A 93 -10.94 -10.39 -17.34
CA ARG A 93 -12.28 -10.78 -16.87
C ARG A 93 -13.02 -9.62 -16.23
N VAL A 94 -12.36 -8.88 -15.34
CA VAL A 94 -12.97 -7.73 -14.66
C VAL A 94 -13.34 -6.65 -15.68
N VAL A 95 -12.41 -6.25 -16.54
CA VAL A 95 -12.65 -5.14 -17.49
C VAL A 95 -13.73 -5.49 -18.53
N SER A 96 -13.82 -6.78 -18.92
CA SER A 96 -14.82 -7.22 -19.93
C SER A 96 -16.23 -7.37 -19.34
N ARG A 97 -16.37 -7.65 -18.05
CA ARG A 97 -17.65 -7.83 -17.36
C ARG A 97 -18.25 -6.53 -16.87
N GLU A 98 -17.39 -5.60 -16.45
CA GLU A 98 -17.81 -4.41 -15.77
C GLU A 98 -17.94 -3.22 -16.73
N ARG A 99 -18.93 -2.39 -16.49
CA ARG A 99 -19.15 -1.20 -17.30
C ARG A 99 -18.11 -0.12 -16.99
N PRO A 100 -17.60 0.62 -18.01
CA PRO A 100 -16.64 1.70 -17.78
C PRO A 100 -17.12 2.82 -16.86
N ASP A 101 -18.43 3.06 -16.80
CA ASP A 101 -19.07 4.05 -15.93
C ASP A 101 -19.34 3.56 -14.49
N GLU A 102 -19.10 2.28 -14.23
CA GLU A 102 -19.20 1.66 -12.91
C GLU A 102 -17.83 1.30 -12.34
N LEU A 103 -16.92 0.67 -13.13
CA LEU A 103 -15.55 0.32 -12.71
C LEU A 103 -14.63 1.53 -12.85
N LEU A 104 -14.37 2.21 -11.73
CA LEU A 104 -13.64 3.47 -11.71
C LEU A 104 -12.23 3.37 -11.14
N PHE A 105 -11.81 2.21 -10.61
CA PHE A 105 -10.45 2.01 -10.10
C PHE A 105 -10.08 0.53 -10.03
N VAL A 106 -8.83 0.22 -10.31
CA VAL A 106 -8.25 -1.11 -10.08
C VAL A 106 -6.97 -0.99 -9.27
N TYR A 107 -6.83 -1.84 -8.26
CA TYR A 107 -5.61 -2.00 -7.49
C TYR A 107 -4.96 -3.34 -7.82
N GLY A 108 -3.79 -3.27 -8.39
CA GLY A 108 -3.07 -4.44 -8.85
C GLY A 108 -2.09 -5.02 -7.84
N ASP A 109 -1.56 -6.16 -8.23
CA ASP A 109 -0.52 -6.87 -7.53
C ASP A 109 0.88 -6.37 -7.96
N SER A 110 1.81 -7.24 -7.97
CA SER A 110 3.25 -7.20 -8.22
C SER A 110 3.74 -6.22 -9.31
N THR A 111 5.02 -5.91 -9.24
CA THR A 111 5.70 -5.09 -10.25
C THR A 111 5.60 -5.69 -11.66
N GLY A 112 5.80 -7.00 -11.78
CA GLY A 112 5.71 -7.68 -13.08
C GLY A 112 4.32 -7.60 -13.69
N LEU A 113 3.26 -7.84 -12.92
CA LEU A 113 1.88 -7.71 -13.40
C LEU A 113 1.55 -6.26 -13.75
N SER A 114 1.90 -5.30 -12.90
CA SER A 114 1.60 -3.89 -13.12
C SER A 114 2.27 -3.35 -14.39
N LYS A 115 3.55 -3.68 -14.63
CA LYS A 115 4.25 -3.33 -15.88
C LYS A 115 3.60 -3.98 -17.10
N ALA A 116 3.20 -5.25 -17.00
CA ALA A 116 2.53 -5.95 -18.10
C ALA A 116 1.17 -5.35 -18.45
N LEU A 117 0.43 -4.85 -17.46
CA LEU A 117 -0.90 -4.25 -17.65
C LEU A 117 -0.86 -2.75 -18.00
N ALA A 118 0.22 -2.04 -17.68
CA ALA A 118 0.30 -0.58 -17.77
C ALA A 118 -0.10 -0.01 -19.14
N PRO A 119 0.33 -0.56 -20.29
CA PRO A 119 -0.08 -0.07 -21.60
C PRO A 119 -1.60 -0.17 -21.83
N GLU A 120 -2.22 -1.27 -21.43
CA GLU A 120 -3.66 -1.48 -21.58
C GLU A 120 -4.46 -0.59 -20.63
N ILE A 121 -4.01 -0.45 -19.39
CA ILE A 121 -4.61 0.45 -18.37
C ILE A 121 -4.64 1.89 -18.91
N ALA A 122 -3.52 2.38 -19.43
CA ALA A 122 -3.43 3.71 -20.02
C ALA A 122 -4.34 3.85 -21.25
N ARG A 123 -4.37 2.85 -22.13
CA ARG A 123 -5.21 2.83 -23.33
C ARG A 123 -6.69 2.95 -23.04
N ILE A 124 -7.19 2.26 -21.99
CA ILE A 124 -8.61 2.28 -21.62
C ILE A 124 -8.97 3.38 -20.62
N GLY A 125 -7.99 4.21 -20.24
CA GLY A 125 -8.19 5.33 -19.33
C GLY A 125 -8.62 4.92 -17.91
N LEU A 126 -8.20 3.73 -17.43
CA LEU A 126 -8.63 3.21 -16.14
C LEU A 126 -7.69 3.71 -15.01
N PRO A 127 -8.22 4.42 -13.99
CA PRO A 127 -7.42 4.76 -12.81
C PRO A 127 -6.88 3.49 -12.13
N TYR A 128 -5.58 3.47 -11.87
CA TYR A 128 -4.90 2.28 -11.37
C TYR A 128 -3.83 2.63 -10.33
N SER A 129 -3.64 1.74 -9.40
CA SER A 129 -2.47 1.65 -8.54
C SER A 129 -2.15 0.19 -8.25
N ALA A 130 -1.06 -0.07 -7.55
CA ALA A 130 -0.66 -1.44 -7.24
C ALA A 130 0.16 -1.51 -5.94
N THR A 131 0.45 -2.75 -5.54
CA THR A 131 1.50 -3.04 -4.55
C THR A 131 2.90 -2.79 -5.10
N SER A 132 3.04 -2.24 -6.31
CA SER A 132 4.31 -1.88 -6.93
C SER A 132 4.63 -0.40 -6.73
N PHE A 133 5.88 -0.14 -6.40
CA PHE A 133 6.46 1.21 -6.32
C PHE A 133 7.53 1.42 -7.42
N ALA A 134 7.40 0.73 -8.57
CA ALA A 134 8.33 0.90 -9.68
C ALA A 134 8.30 2.33 -10.22
N ASN A 135 9.48 2.90 -10.44
CA ASN A 135 9.61 4.29 -10.90
C ASN A 135 8.97 4.51 -12.29
N GLU A 136 9.05 3.52 -13.16
CA GLU A 136 8.44 3.53 -14.50
C GLU A 136 6.92 3.75 -14.44
N LEU A 137 6.23 3.20 -13.44
CA LEU A 137 4.77 3.33 -13.28
C LEU A 137 4.33 4.73 -12.85
N ALA A 138 5.24 5.54 -12.35
CA ALA A 138 4.98 6.88 -11.82
C ALA A 138 5.19 7.99 -12.87
N ASP A 139 5.35 7.65 -14.15
CA ASP A 139 5.50 8.63 -15.22
C ASP A 139 4.13 8.99 -15.85
N PRO A 140 3.55 10.18 -15.53
CA PRO A 140 2.25 10.59 -16.06
C PRO A 140 2.26 10.84 -17.57
N LYS A 141 3.42 11.01 -18.21
CA LYS A 141 3.52 11.18 -19.66
C LYS A 141 3.30 9.86 -20.38
N THR A 142 3.80 8.78 -19.80
CA THR A 142 3.67 7.42 -20.36
C THR A 142 2.39 6.75 -19.85
N TYR A 143 2.08 6.89 -18.57
CA TYR A 143 0.96 6.23 -17.90
C TYR A 143 0.09 7.22 -17.13
N PRO A 144 -0.72 8.04 -17.81
CA PRO A 144 -1.46 9.17 -17.19
C PRO A 144 -2.54 8.76 -16.20
N THR A 145 -2.86 7.48 -16.09
CA THR A 145 -3.91 6.96 -15.18
C THR A 145 -3.37 6.11 -14.04
N ILE A 146 -2.04 5.94 -13.96
CA ILE A 146 -1.39 5.12 -12.94
C ILE A 146 -0.79 6.00 -11.85
N PHE A 147 -1.08 5.66 -10.58
CA PHE A 147 -0.59 6.38 -9.40
C PHE A 147 0.15 5.43 -8.46
N VAL A 148 1.31 5.86 -7.99
CA VAL A 148 2.10 5.16 -6.97
C VAL A 148 1.87 5.83 -5.62
N PHE A 149 1.18 5.16 -4.71
CA PHE A 149 0.77 5.70 -3.41
C PHE A 149 1.89 5.64 -2.35
N GLY A 150 3.09 5.90 -2.76
CA GLY A 150 4.28 5.95 -1.93
C GLY A 150 5.48 6.49 -2.68
N PRO A 151 6.67 6.52 -2.04
CA PRO A 151 7.93 6.73 -2.74
C PRO A 151 8.19 5.55 -3.68
N THR A 152 8.83 5.81 -4.82
CA THR A 152 9.26 4.72 -5.70
C THR A 152 10.36 3.89 -5.06
N TYR A 153 10.67 2.72 -5.64
CA TYR A 153 11.82 1.93 -5.15
C TYR A 153 13.12 2.71 -5.27
N ASP A 154 13.29 3.52 -6.32
CA ASP A 154 14.45 4.40 -6.49
C ASP A 154 14.51 5.46 -5.38
N ASP A 155 13.37 6.07 -5.03
CA ASP A 155 13.26 6.99 -3.90
C ASP A 155 13.64 6.30 -2.57
N MET A 156 13.21 5.06 -2.36
CA MET A 156 13.55 4.27 -1.16
C MET A 156 15.06 3.98 -1.09
N MET A 157 15.66 3.57 -2.22
CA MET A 157 17.10 3.39 -2.32
C MET A 157 17.86 4.70 -2.07
N GLU A 158 17.39 5.82 -2.62
CA GLU A 158 17.95 7.14 -2.37
C GLU A 158 17.97 7.48 -0.87
N ALA A 159 16.87 7.27 -0.15
CA ALA A 159 16.80 7.53 1.28
C ALA A 159 17.81 6.68 2.06
N LEU A 160 17.92 5.39 1.74
CA LEU A 160 18.87 4.48 2.39
C LEU A 160 20.33 4.87 2.06
N LEU A 161 20.65 5.16 0.80
CA LEU A 161 22.00 5.54 0.37
C LEU A 161 22.43 6.88 0.98
N ARG A 162 21.53 7.88 1.06
CA ARG A 162 21.81 9.14 1.80
C ARG A 162 22.10 8.87 3.26
N GLN A 163 21.35 8.00 3.91
CA GLN A 163 21.57 7.62 5.30
C GLN A 163 22.93 6.95 5.50
N ILE A 164 23.31 6.03 4.62
CA ILE A 164 24.64 5.39 4.62
C ILE A 164 25.73 6.45 4.46
N ARG A 165 25.56 7.38 3.51
CA ARG A 165 26.53 8.45 3.25
C ARG A 165 26.76 9.35 4.46
N LEU A 166 25.69 9.62 5.23
CA LEU A 166 25.78 10.40 6.48
C LEU A 166 26.50 9.63 7.59
N GLN A 167 26.33 8.31 7.67
CA GLN A 167 26.96 7.47 8.70
C GLN A 167 28.43 7.17 8.37
N LYS A 168 28.73 6.92 7.09
CA LYS A 168 30.06 6.52 6.64
C LYS A 168 30.34 7.04 5.22
N GLY A 169 31.08 8.10 5.11
CA GLY A 169 31.33 8.84 3.88
C GLY A 169 31.67 7.98 2.65
N ARG A 170 32.60 7.03 2.78
CA ARG A 170 32.90 6.00 1.78
C ARG A 170 32.54 4.65 2.36
N ALA A 171 31.51 4.01 1.84
CA ALA A 171 31.03 2.75 2.32
C ALA A 171 31.09 1.68 1.25
N ARG A 172 31.28 0.43 1.68
CA ARG A 172 31.15 -0.78 0.87
C ARG A 172 29.75 -1.35 1.06
N ILE A 173 29.00 -1.48 -0.01
CA ILE A 173 27.58 -1.87 0.04
C ILE A 173 27.40 -3.19 -0.69
N ALA A 174 26.67 -4.12 -0.09
CA ALA A 174 26.12 -5.26 -0.80
C ALA A 174 24.60 -5.09 -1.01
N LEU A 175 24.12 -5.54 -2.16
CA LEU A 175 22.68 -5.57 -2.50
C LEU A 175 22.21 -7.01 -2.50
N VAL A 176 21.19 -7.33 -1.71
CA VAL A 176 20.56 -8.65 -1.69
C VAL A 176 19.09 -8.48 -2.09
N TYR A 177 18.67 -9.10 -3.17
CA TYR A 177 17.36 -8.82 -3.70
C TYR A 177 16.62 -10.07 -4.22
N SER A 178 15.30 -9.99 -4.23
CA SER A 178 14.43 -11.05 -4.72
C SER A 178 14.59 -11.28 -6.21
N ASN A 179 14.54 -12.54 -6.66
CA ASN A 179 14.50 -12.90 -8.08
C ASN A 179 13.10 -12.67 -8.68
N THR A 180 12.61 -11.45 -8.57
CA THR A 180 11.34 -10.97 -9.13
C THR A 180 11.55 -9.62 -9.78
N GLU A 181 10.61 -9.15 -10.59
CA GLU A 181 10.64 -7.78 -11.13
C GLU A 181 10.77 -6.74 -10.00
N PHE A 182 10.05 -6.92 -8.90
CA PHE A 182 10.16 -6.08 -7.71
C PHE A 182 11.60 -6.00 -7.17
N GLY A 183 12.26 -7.16 -7.02
CA GLY A 183 13.62 -7.20 -6.46
C GLY A 183 14.64 -6.54 -7.37
N ARG A 184 14.50 -6.71 -8.67
CA ARG A 184 15.45 -6.23 -9.69
C ARG A 184 15.28 -4.76 -10.04
N ASP A 185 14.07 -4.22 -9.92
CA ASP A 185 13.69 -2.90 -10.41
C ASP A 185 14.64 -1.77 -9.99
N PRO A 186 14.95 -1.54 -8.70
CA PRO A 186 15.79 -0.43 -8.27
C PRO A 186 17.30 -0.70 -8.35
N ILE A 187 17.73 -1.90 -8.73
CA ILE A 187 19.16 -2.27 -8.63
C ILE A 187 20.07 -1.42 -9.54
N PRO A 188 19.69 -1.14 -10.81
CA PRO A 188 20.47 -0.24 -11.66
C PRO A 188 20.64 1.15 -11.04
N TYR A 189 19.53 1.74 -10.55
CA TYR A 189 19.55 3.04 -9.87
C TYR A 189 20.45 3.00 -8.63
N ALA A 190 20.28 1.99 -7.76
CA ALA A 190 21.05 1.87 -6.54
C ALA A 190 22.57 1.83 -6.80
N LYS A 191 23.01 1.11 -7.84
CA LYS A 191 24.43 1.01 -8.24
C LYS A 191 24.97 2.35 -8.75
N GLU A 192 24.25 2.98 -9.65
CA GLU A 192 24.64 4.29 -10.21
C GLU A 192 24.69 5.34 -9.09
N ARG A 193 23.66 5.37 -8.25
CA ARG A 193 23.56 6.34 -7.18
C ARG A 193 24.61 6.15 -6.08
N ALA A 194 24.90 4.91 -5.69
CA ALA A 194 25.96 4.61 -4.75
C ALA A 194 27.31 5.15 -5.27
N LYS A 195 27.62 4.89 -6.54
CA LYS A 195 28.83 5.42 -7.20
C LYS A 195 28.85 6.95 -7.19
N ALA A 196 27.74 7.61 -7.54
CA ALA A 196 27.64 9.07 -7.52
C ALA A 196 27.85 9.67 -6.11
N LEU A 197 27.50 8.93 -5.06
CA LEU A 197 27.72 9.31 -3.67
C LEU A 197 29.10 8.91 -3.13
N GLY A 198 30.00 8.39 -3.98
CA GLY A 198 31.36 7.98 -3.61
C GLY A 198 31.41 6.67 -2.80
N MET A 199 30.40 5.83 -2.91
CA MET A 199 30.32 4.51 -2.30
C MET A 199 30.53 3.42 -3.35
N GLU A 200 30.89 2.22 -2.90
CA GLU A 200 31.17 1.06 -3.76
C GLU A 200 30.13 -0.05 -3.52
N VAL A 201 29.46 -0.52 -4.57
CA VAL A 201 28.69 -1.75 -4.53
C VAL A 201 29.64 -2.92 -4.76
N VAL A 202 29.97 -3.63 -3.69
CA VAL A 202 31.01 -4.68 -3.69
C VAL A 202 30.45 -6.07 -3.96
N HIS A 203 29.14 -6.26 -3.85
CA HIS A 203 28.49 -7.56 -4.10
C HIS A 203 27.01 -7.40 -4.38
N GLU A 204 26.49 -8.27 -5.24
CA GLU A 204 25.07 -8.45 -5.51
C GLU A 204 24.71 -9.92 -5.28
N GLU A 205 23.57 -10.17 -4.61
CA GLU A 205 23.10 -11.53 -4.34
C GLU A 205 21.60 -11.60 -4.65
N VAL A 206 21.20 -12.63 -5.36
CA VAL A 206 19.80 -12.86 -5.78
C VAL A 206 19.20 -14.01 -4.98
N THR A 207 18.06 -13.76 -4.34
CA THR A 207 17.35 -14.78 -3.54
C THR A 207 16.06 -15.21 -4.25
N PRO A 208 15.80 -16.52 -4.38
CA PRO A 208 14.54 -17.00 -4.92
C PRO A 208 13.38 -16.75 -3.93
N PRO A 209 12.12 -16.68 -4.42
CA PRO A 209 10.95 -16.53 -3.53
C PRO A 209 10.82 -17.64 -2.49
N ALA A 210 11.11 -18.89 -2.86
CA ALA A 210 11.21 -20.03 -1.94
C ALA A 210 12.66 -20.17 -1.47
N PHE A 211 12.98 -19.58 -0.33
CA PHE A 211 14.34 -19.49 0.22
C PHE A 211 14.43 -20.23 1.55
N THR A 212 15.29 -21.24 1.64
CA THR A 212 15.40 -22.11 2.80
C THR A 212 16.80 -22.19 3.41
N ASP A 213 17.84 -21.74 2.69
CA ASP A 213 19.25 -21.76 3.17
C ASP A 213 19.95 -20.45 2.82
N ALA A 214 20.35 -19.67 3.83
CA ALA A 214 21.09 -18.44 3.66
C ALA A 214 22.61 -18.61 3.73
N THR A 215 23.10 -19.81 3.99
CA THR A 215 24.55 -20.05 4.18
C THR A 215 25.38 -19.62 2.98
N PRO A 216 25.05 -19.97 1.72
CA PRO A 216 25.82 -19.53 0.56
C PRO A 216 25.83 -18.00 0.42
N VAL A 217 24.66 -17.37 0.59
CA VAL A 217 24.48 -15.91 0.53
C VAL A 217 25.40 -15.21 1.55
N VAL A 218 25.37 -15.67 2.80
CA VAL A 218 26.15 -15.07 3.88
C VAL A 218 27.65 -15.30 3.70
N LEU A 219 28.08 -16.47 3.20
CA LEU A 219 29.48 -16.71 2.86
C LEU A 219 29.99 -15.73 1.77
N ASN A 220 29.19 -15.47 0.74
CA ASN A 220 29.53 -14.51 -0.29
C ASN A 220 29.60 -13.07 0.28
N LEU A 221 28.64 -12.68 1.11
CA LEU A 221 28.67 -11.40 1.81
C LEU A 221 29.91 -11.25 2.71
N ARG A 222 30.30 -12.30 3.43
CA ARG A 222 31.53 -12.28 4.26
C ARG A 222 32.80 -12.09 3.42
N ARG A 223 32.90 -12.75 2.26
CA ARG A 223 34.04 -12.55 1.33
C ARG A 223 34.08 -11.13 0.78
N ALA A 224 32.92 -10.58 0.44
CA ALA A 224 32.78 -9.23 -0.05
C ALA A 224 33.05 -8.18 1.04
N ASN A 225 32.91 -8.53 2.31
CA ASN A 225 33.14 -7.68 3.49
C ASN A 225 32.49 -6.28 3.35
N PRO A 226 31.15 -6.20 3.19
CA PRO A 226 30.45 -4.92 3.10
C PRO A 226 30.33 -4.26 4.48
N ASP A 227 30.23 -2.93 4.50
CA ASP A 227 29.83 -2.15 5.67
C ASP A 227 28.30 -2.19 5.87
N PHE A 228 27.59 -2.17 4.75
CA PHE A 228 26.12 -2.17 4.72
C PHE A 228 25.61 -3.23 3.73
N VAL A 229 24.49 -3.84 4.09
CA VAL A 229 23.72 -4.72 3.21
C VAL A 229 22.32 -4.15 3.05
N ILE A 230 21.91 -3.83 1.82
CA ILE A 230 20.54 -3.38 1.53
C ILE A 230 19.75 -4.58 1.00
N LEU A 231 18.63 -4.86 1.65
CA LEU A 231 17.69 -5.90 1.27
C LEU A 231 16.54 -5.30 0.46
N GLN A 232 16.33 -5.81 -0.75
CA GLN A 232 15.17 -5.51 -1.61
C GLN A 232 14.35 -6.79 -1.76
N GLY A 233 13.69 -7.18 -0.68
CA GLY A 233 12.99 -8.45 -0.54
C GLY A 233 11.72 -8.31 0.29
N TYR A 234 11.34 -9.41 0.93
CA TYR A 234 10.14 -9.48 1.75
C TYR A 234 10.46 -9.97 3.15
N ALA A 235 9.88 -9.31 4.15
CA ALA A 235 10.02 -9.65 5.57
C ALA A 235 9.64 -11.10 5.93
N LEU A 236 8.84 -11.77 5.13
CA LEU A 236 8.39 -13.15 5.35
C LEU A 236 9.01 -14.16 4.35
N SER A 237 10.02 -13.75 3.59
CA SER A 237 10.77 -14.59 2.66
C SER A 237 12.24 -14.78 3.16
N ALA A 238 13.22 -14.42 2.34
CA ALA A 238 14.64 -14.64 2.61
C ALA A 238 15.21 -13.82 3.79
N GLU A 239 14.69 -12.60 4.01
CA GLU A 239 15.32 -11.61 4.87
C GLU A 239 15.59 -12.07 6.32
N PRO A 240 14.61 -12.66 7.05
CA PRO A 240 14.86 -13.09 8.43
C PRO A 240 15.94 -14.18 8.52
N LEU A 241 16.02 -15.06 7.54
CA LEU A 241 17.01 -16.12 7.49
C LEU A 241 18.40 -15.57 7.20
N VAL A 242 18.51 -14.64 6.24
CA VAL A 242 19.77 -13.94 5.93
C VAL A 242 20.27 -13.19 7.16
N LEU A 243 19.41 -12.48 7.88
CA LEU A 243 19.78 -11.74 9.09
C LEU A 243 20.33 -12.68 10.18
N ARG A 244 19.62 -13.78 10.48
CA ARG A 244 20.05 -14.75 11.49
C ARG A 244 21.39 -15.37 11.13
N THR A 245 21.47 -15.97 9.94
CA THR A 245 22.69 -16.65 9.48
C THR A 245 23.89 -15.67 9.43
N ALA A 246 23.66 -14.41 9.02
CA ALA A 246 24.69 -13.39 9.02
C ALA A 246 25.24 -13.13 10.43
N ARG A 247 24.38 -12.99 11.43
CA ARG A 247 24.80 -12.78 12.83
C ARG A 247 25.48 -14.01 13.43
N GLU A 248 24.94 -15.20 13.19
CA GLU A 248 25.51 -16.47 13.63
C GLU A 248 26.91 -16.68 13.05
N GLN A 249 27.13 -16.27 11.81
CA GLN A 249 28.44 -16.35 11.14
C GLN A 249 29.35 -15.13 11.38
N GLY A 250 28.98 -14.22 12.28
CA GLY A 250 29.80 -13.07 12.70
C GLY A 250 29.94 -11.96 11.66
N LEU A 251 29.04 -11.84 10.69
CA LEU A 251 29.03 -10.73 9.76
C LEU A 251 28.58 -9.46 10.50
N ARG A 252 29.45 -8.43 10.51
CA ARG A 252 29.25 -7.18 11.28
C ARG A 252 28.55 -6.07 10.47
N ALA A 253 28.23 -6.31 9.20
CA ALA A 253 27.55 -5.33 8.35
C ALA A 253 26.26 -4.84 8.99
N GLN A 254 25.91 -3.56 8.77
CA GLN A 254 24.61 -3.03 9.10
C GLN A 254 23.62 -3.40 7.99
N PHE A 255 22.47 -3.95 8.37
CA PHE A 255 21.44 -4.33 7.44
C PHE A 255 20.34 -3.26 7.34
N MET A 256 19.88 -3.01 6.12
CA MET A 256 18.82 -2.07 5.81
C MET A 256 17.87 -2.70 4.79
N GLY A 257 16.63 -2.22 4.72
CA GLY A 257 15.64 -2.73 3.77
C GLY A 257 14.65 -1.68 3.30
N THR A 258 13.96 -1.97 2.22
CA THR A 258 12.93 -1.09 1.67
C THR A 258 11.56 -1.35 2.32
N TYR A 259 10.49 -0.81 1.76
CA TYR A 259 9.12 -0.85 2.30
C TYR A 259 8.66 -2.26 2.73
N TYR A 260 8.90 -3.28 1.90
CA TYR A 260 8.41 -4.64 2.17
C TYR A 260 9.19 -5.38 3.25
N SER A 261 10.30 -4.82 3.71
CA SER A 261 11.05 -5.26 4.89
C SER A 261 10.50 -4.69 6.21
N ALA A 262 9.64 -3.67 6.13
CA ALA A 262 9.16 -2.88 7.28
C ALA A 262 8.00 -3.58 8.03
N GLU A 263 8.07 -4.90 8.21
CA GLU A 263 6.99 -5.69 8.83
C GLU A 263 7.43 -6.27 10.17
N LEU A 264 6.56 -6.21 11.20
CA LEU A 264 6.86 -6.76 12.53
C LEU A 264 7.25 -8.24 12.50
N ALA A 265 6.70 -8.99 11.57
CA ALA A 265 7.04 -10.39 11.37
C ALA A 265 8.53 -10.62 11.07
N LEU A 266 9.24 -9.63 10.51
CA LEU A 266 10.69 -9.68 10.35
C LEU A 266 11.39 -9.74 11.72
N ILE A 267 11.01 -8.83 12.65
CA ILE A 267 11.58 -8.80 13.99
C ILE A 267 11.30 -10.12 14.71
N GLN A 268 10.06 -10.61 14.64
CA GLN A 268 9.66 -11.88 15.29
C GLN A 268 10.43 -13.08 14.74
N ARG A 269 10.64 -13.15 13.42
CA ARG A 269 11.32 -14.29 12.77
C ARG A 269 12.83 -14.22 12.84
N ALA A 270 13.42 -13.03 12.76
CA ALA A 270 14.87 -12.85 12.86
C ALA A 270 15.35 -12.84 14.33
N GLY A 271 14.44 -12.56 15.28
CA GLY A 271 14.77 -12.49 16.70
C GLY A 271 15.87 -11.46 16.98
N PRO A 272 16.88 -11.80 17.83
CA PRO A 272 17.96 -10.85 18.15
C PRO A 272 18.74 -10.33 16.95
N ALA A 273 18.73 -11.05 15.82
CA ALA A 273 19.43 -10.64 14.61
C ALA A 273 18.78 -9.43 13.91
N ALA A 274 17.53 -9.10 14.26
CA ALA A 274 16.84 -7.93 13.74
C ALA A 274 17.27 -6.62 14.43
N GLU A 275 17.98 -6.66 15.57
CA GLU A 275 18.37 -5.46 16.31
C GLU A 275 19.12 -4.49 15.41
N GLY A 276 18.65 -3.24 15.33
CA GLY A 276 19.26 -2.18 14.53
C GLY A 276 18.95 -2.23 13.02
N PHE A 277 18.18 -3.22 12.54
CA PHE A 277 17.76 -3.28 11.14
C PHE A 277 16.98 -2.01 10.77
N THR A 278 17.39 -1.32 9.71
CA THR A 278 16.80 -0.04 9.32
C THR A 278 15.97 -0.19 8.05
N VAL A 279 14.78 0.42 8.02
CA VAL A 279 13.86 0.30 6.87
C VAL A 279 13.30 1.65 6.46
N THR A 280 12.86 1.76 5.18
CA THR A 280 12.00 2.85 4.72
C THR A 280 10.54 2.46 4.94
N TYR A 281 9.73 3.41 5.45
CA TYR A 281 8.30 3.22 5.56
C TYR A 281 7.57 4.57 5.57
N HIS A 282 6.34 4.64 5.03
CA HIS A 282 5.65 5.90 4.80
C HIS A 282 4.20 5.95 5.28
N ASN A 283 3.71 4.88 5.90
CA ASN A 283 2.41 4.87 6.58
C ASN A 283 2.62 4.74 8.11
N PRO A 284 1.61 5.00 8.94
CA PRO A 284 1.68 4.63 10.35
C PRO A 284 1.60 3.11 10.52
N TYR A 285 2.20 2.61 11.59
CA TYR A 285 2.00 1.24 12.01
C TYR A 285 0.70 1.09 12.81
N TRP A 286 0.17 -0.11 12.87
CA TRP A 286 -1.03 -0.42 13.67
C TRP A 286 -0.88 -0.11 15.15
N TYR A 287 0.34 -0.03 15.68
CA TYR A 287 0.62 0.36 17.06
C TYR A 287 0.75 1.88 17.28
N ASP A 288 0.68 2.69 16.24
CA ASP A 288 0.73 4.16 16.33
C ASP A 288 -0.65 4.71 16.72
N THR A 289 -1.08 4.42 17.96
CA THR A 289 -2.43 4.71 18.46
C THR A 289 -2.76 6.20 18.54
N LEU A 290 -1.79 7.08 18.43
CA LEU A 290 -2.01 8.53 18.35
C LEU A 290 -2.44 8.99 16.95
N VAL A 291 -2.36 8.13 15.94
CA VAL A 291 -2.84 8.43 14.59
C VAL A 291 -4.35 8.17 14.55
N PRO A 292 -5.18 9.19 14.24
CA PRO A 292 -6.64 9.05 14.28
C PRO A 292 -7.19 7.90 13.44
N ALA A 293 -6.60 7.65 12.26
CA ALA A 293 -7.01 6.53 11.41
C ALA A 293 -6.86 5.16 12.08
N VAL A 294 -5.78 4.96 12.86
CA VAL A 294 -5.54 3.68 13.55
C VAL A 294 -6.62 3.43 14.60
N GLU A 295 -6.98 4.46 15.36
CA GLU A 295 -8.04 4.36 16.37
C GLU A 295 -9.41 4.12 15.73
N GLU A 296 -9.73 4.87 14.67
CA GLU A 296 -11.00 4.72 13.93
C GLU A 296 -11.14 3.32 13.30
N LEU A 297 -10.09 2.80 12.70
CA LEU A 297 -10.07 1.44 12.15
C LEU A 297 -10.25 0.38 13.24
N ARG A 298 -9.63 0.54 14.42
CA ARG A 298 -9.83 -0.37 15.55
C ARG A 298 -11.28 -0.38 16.00
N LYS A 299 -11.89 0.81 16.20
CA LYS A 299 -13.30 0.96 16.57
C LYS A 299 -14.22 0.36 15.50
N PHE A 300 -13.91 0.61 14.21
CA PHE A 300 -14.67 0.05 13.11
C PHE A 300 -14.63 -1.47 13.09
N ARG A 301 -13.44 -2.07 13.18
CA ARG A 301 -13.25 -3.53 13.25
C ARG A 301 -13.97 -4.13 14.45
N GLN A 302 -13.89 -3.49 15.62
CA GLN A 302 -14.60 -3.92 16.83
C GLN A 302 -16.13 -3.94 16.61
N ARG A 303 -16.70 -2.88 16.02
CA ARG A 303 -18.16 -2.84 15.68
C ARG A 303 -18.56 -3.95 14.71
N LYS A 304 -17.65 -4.36 13.82
CA LYS A 304 -17.83 -5.45 12.85
C LYS A 304 -17.58 -6.84 13.44
N GLY A 305 -17.21 -6.95 14.72
CA GLY A 305 -16.80 -8.23 15.33
C GLY A 305 -15.53 -8.83 14.75
N ARG A 306 -14.66 -7.99 14.14
CA ARG A 306 -13.39 -8.39 13.52
C ARG A 306 -12.24 -8.29 14.51
N ASP A 307 -11.22 -9.14 14.34
CA ASP A 307 -9.99 -9.10 15.13
C ASP A 307 -9.33 -7.72 15.06
N THR A 308 -8.99 -7.16 16.22
CA THR A 308 -8.33 -5.87 16.41
C THR A 308 -6.86 -6.01 16.82
N SER A 309 -6.30 -7.21 16.80
CA SER A 309 -4.87 -7.43 16.99
C SER A 309 -4.04 -6.74 15.89
N TYR A 310 -2.72 -6.87 15.95
CA TYR A 310 -1.84 -6.22 14.97
C TYR A 310 -2.28 -6.47 13.52
N ARG A 311 -2.36 -5.38 12.74
CA ARG A 311 -2.57 -5.43 11.28
C ARG A 311 -1.26 -5.13 10.56
N PRO A 312 -0.90 -5.96 9.56
CA PRO A 312 0.33 -5.79 8.78
C PRO A 312 0.42 -4.46 8.05
N THR A 313 1.63 -4.08 7.66
CA THR A 313 1.89 -2.87 6.87
C THR A 313 1.12 -2.86 5.54
N TYR A 314 0.93 -4.03 4.93
CA TYR A 314 0.10 -4.20 3.72
C TYR A 314 -1.36 -3.80 3.93
N TYR A 315 -1.93 -4.08 5.10
CA TYR A 315 -3.26 -3.63 5.47
C TYR A 315 -3.32 -2.11 5.54
N MET A 316 -2.38 -1.47 6.24
CA MET A 316 -2.35 -0.03 6.44
C MET A 316 -2.24 0.74 5.11
N GLY A 317 -1.32 0.30 4.23
CA GLY A 317 -1.17 0.87 2.89
C GLY A 317 -2.43 0.74 2.04
N SER A 318 -3.10 -0.41 2.11
CA SER A 318 -4.33 -0.66 1.35
C SER A 318 -5.51 0.19 1.81
N VAL A 319 -5.68 0.40 3.12
CA VAL A 319 -6.69 1.35 3.63
C VAL A 319 -6.37 2.77 3.15
N ALA A 320 -5.10 3.19 3.19
CA ALA A 320 -4.68 4.51 2.74
C ALA A 320 -5.05 4.75 1.27
N VAL A 321 -4.78 3.77 0.39
CA VAL A 321 -5.17 3.81 -1.03
C VAL A 321 -6.70 3.85 -1.17
N ALA A 322 -7.43 2.94 -0.51
CA ALA A 322 -8.89 2.86 -0.59
C ALA A 322 -9.55 4.20 -0.19
N TRP A 323 -9.10 4.81 0.89
CA TRP A 323 -9.65 6.10 1.36
C TRP A 323 -9.26 7.27 0.46
N ALA A 324 -8.03 7.31 -0.06
CA ALA A 324 -7.62 8.37 -0.99
C ALA A 324 -8.38 8.29 -2.31
N VAL A 325 -8.54 7.10 -2.87
CA VAL A 325 -9.32 6.88 -4.09
C VAL A 325 -10.80 7.23 -3.87
N ALA A 326 -11.38 6.81 -2.75
CA ALA A 326 -12.75 7.17 -2.41
C ALA A 326 -12.95 8.69 -2.24
N GLU A 327 -11.98 9.39 -1.65
CA GLU A 327 -12.02 10.84 -1.54
C GLU A 327 -11.95 11.52 -2.92
N ALA A 328 -11.06 11.06 -3.81
CA ALA A 328 -11.00 11.56 -5.19
C ALA A 328 -12.34 11.34 -5.91
N MET A 329 -12.94 10.15 -5.77
CA MET A 329 -14.26 9.84 -6.31
C MET A 329 -15.37 10.73 -5.71
N ARG A 330 -15.32 11.03 -4.40
CA ARG A 330 -16.29 11.92 -3.74
C ARG A 330 -16.20 13.34 -4.27
N ARG A 331 -14.98 13.85 -4.48
CA ARG A 331 -14.75 15.17 -5.10
C ARG A 331 -15.24 15.20 -6.54
N ALA A 332 -14.92 14.16 -7.32
CA ALA A 332 -15.41 14.01 -8.69
C ALA A 332 -16.94 13.97 -8.74
N ALA A 333 -17.59 13.24 -7.84
CA ALA A 333 -19.04 13.19 -7.72
C ALA A 333 -19.64 14.56 -7.37
N GLY A 334 -19.04 15.29 -6.42
CA GLY A 334 -19.46 16.62 -6.03
C GLY A 334 -19.39 17.64 -7.17
N ALA A 335 -18.45 17.43 -8.11
CA ALA A 335 -18.30 18.24 -9.32
C ALA A 335 -19.15 17.73 -10.52
N GLY A 336 -19.97 16.69 -10.32
CA GLY A 336 -20.75 16.09 -11.41
C GLY A 336 -19.92 15.31 -12.43
N ASN A 337 -18.65 14.96 -12.12
CA ASN A 337 -17.71 14.28 -13.02
C ASN A 337 -17.22 12.94 -12.43
N LEU A 338 -18.15 12.10 -11.94
CA LEU A 338 -17.78 10.77 -11.43
C LEU A 338 -17.54 9.80 -12.59
N THR A 339 -16.44 9.99 -13.27
CA THR A 339 -15.94 9.20 -14.40
C THR A 339 -14.49 8.77 -14.13
N ARG A 340 -13.93 7.87 -14.93
CA ARG A 340 -12.50 7.52 -14.85
C ARG A 340 -11.60 8.74 -14.96
N ALA A 341 -11.85 9.61 -15.93
CA ALA A 341 -11.11 10.86 -16.11
C ALA A 341 -11.24 11.78 -14.90
N GLY A 342 -12.45 11.91 -14.35
CA GLY A 342 -12.67 12.70 -13.13
C GLY A 342 -11.93 12.12 -11.93
N VAL A 343 -11.86 10.80 -11.77
CA VAL A 343 -11.08 10.17 -10.68
C VAL A 343 -9.59 10.49 -10.84
N VAL A 344 -9.03 10.40 -12.05
CA VAL A 344 -7.63 10.81 -12.32
C VAL A 344 -7.42 12.27 -11.94
N GLU A 345 -8.26 13.17 -12.46
CA GLU A 345 -8.20 14.62 -12.18
C GLU A 345 -8.19 14.91 -10.67
N TYR A 346 -9.08 14.26 -9.92
CA TYR A 346 -9.17 14.50 -8.47
C TYR A 346 -8.14 13.74 -7.65
N LEU A 347 -7.50 12.69 -8.16
CA LEU A 347 -6.29 12.14 -7.58
C LEU A 347 -5.11 13.11 -7.71
N GLU A 348 -4.91 13.73 -8.87
CA GLU A 348 -3.87 14.75 -9.07
C GLU A 348 -4.10 15.98 -8.15
N LYS A 349 -5.35 16.35 -7.90
CA LYS A 349 -5.76 17.47 -7.07
C LYS A 349 -6.03 17.13 -5.61
N ILE A 350 -5.80 15.89 -5.16
CA ILE A 350 -6.16 15.45 -3.81
C ILE A 350 -5.40 16.18 -2.70
N GLY A 351 -4.14 16.52 -2.96
CA GLY A 351 -3.35 17.50 -2.19
C GLY A 351 -3.19 17.15 -0.71
N ASP A 352 -3.73 18.01 0.15
CA ASP A 352 -3.55 17.94 1.61
C ASP A 352 -4.44 16.92 2.32
N TYR A 353 -5.21 16.13 1.59
CA TYR A 353 -5.96 15.05 2.20
C TYR A 353 -5.02 14.02 2.82
N THR A 354 -5.20 13.73 4.10
CA THR A 354 -4.29 12.87 4.89
C THR A 354 -4.86 11.49 5.19
N ALA A 355 -6.11 11.21 4.83
CA ALA A 355 -6.83 10.00 5.26
C ALA A 355 -6.71 9.76 6.78
N LEU A 356 -7.07 10.78 7.57
CA LEU A 356 -6.97 10.77 9.04
C LEU A 356 -5.55 10.48 9.58
N GLY A 357 -4.51 10.85 8.84
CA GLY A 357 -3.12 10.65 9.22
C GLY A 357 -2.46 9.39 8.68
N LEU A 358 -3.12 8.63 7.79
CA LEU A 358 -2.48 7.51 7.08
C LEU A 358 -1.39 8.01 6.11
N SER A 359 -1.44 9.26 5.69
CA SER A 359 -0.42 9.93 4.88
C SER A 359 -0.19 11.34 5.40
N GLN A 360 0.94 11.96 5.06
CA GLN A 360 1.22 13.38 5.28
C GLN A 360 0.55 14.30 4.23
N GLY A 361 -0.37 13.77 3.48
CA GLY A 361 -1.02 14.37 2.33
C GLY A 361 -0.66 13.60 1.05
N PHE A 362 -1.66 13.46 0.18
CA PHE A 362 -1.48 12.77 -1.10
C PHE A 362 -1.07 13.79 -2.19
N ARG A 363 -0.01 14.56 -1.92
CA ARG A 363 0.56 15.49 -2.92
C ARG A 363 1.42 14.72 -3.90
N PHE A 364 0.79 14.25 -4.97
CA PHE A 364 1.53 13.54 -6.02
C PHE A 364 2.48 14.46 -6.78
N VAL A 365 3.70 13.98 -6.99
CA VAL A 365 4.71 14.57 -7.88
C VAL A 365 5.07 13.51 -8.92
N ASN A 366 4.77 13.77 -10.19
CA ASN A 366 4.88 12.75 -11.23
C ASN A 366 4.21 11.44 -10.79
N HIS A 367 2.94 11.52 -10.36
CA HIS A 367 2.09 10.40 -9.91
C HIS A 367 2.68 9.52 -8.80
N ARG A 368 3.65 10.01 -8.00
CA ARG A 368 4.17 9.33 -6.80
C ARG A 368 4.16 10.25 -5.58
N LEU A 369 4.29 9.67 -4.40
CA LEU A 369 4.42 10.40 -3.14
C LEU A 369 5.88 10.34 -2.67
N PRO A 370 6.77 11.29 -3.06
CA PRO A 370 8.21 11.21 -2.87
C PRO A 370 8.61 11.57 -1.44
N GLN A 371 8.12 10.83 -0.47
CA GLN A 371 8.41 11.05 0.94
C GLN A 371 8.39 9.74 1.74
N THR A 372 9.32 9.61 2.67
CA THR A 372 9.44 8.45 3.56
C THR A 372 10.02 8.85 4.91
N LYS A 373 9.97 7.95 5.88
CA LYS A 373 10.80 7.98 7.08
C LYS A 373 11.72 6.77 7.11
N LEU A 374 12.79 6.87 7.86
CA LEU A 374 13.55 5.70 8.26
C LEU A 374 13.13 5.26 9.66
N TYR A 375 12.98 3.97 9.78
CA TYR A 375 12.66 3.31 11.05
C TYR A 375 13.76 2.30 11.38
N ARG A 376 13.95 2.05 12.65
CA ARG A 376 14.92 1.06 13.15
C ARG A 376 14.23 0.04 14.03
N ALA A 377 14.50 -1.23 13.78
CA ALA A 377 14.02 -2.33 14.59
C ALA A 377 14.65 -2.26 15.99
N SER A 378 13.81 -2.38 17.01
CA SER A 378 14.18 -2.60 18.40
C SER A 378 13.57 -3.93 18.83
N VAL A 379 14.42 -4.90 19.07
CA VAL A 379 14.00 -6.24 19.55
C VAL A 379 13.42 -6.13 20.95
N LYS A 380 14.00 -5.24 21.79
CA LYS A 380 13.49 -4.96 23.12
C LYS A 380 12.05 -4.46 23.11
N ASP A 381 11.75 -3.53 22.19
CA ASP A 381 10.41 -2.92 22.10
C ASP A 381 9.47 -3.76 21.22
N GLY A 382 9.99 -4.77 20.51
CA GLY A 382 9.25 -5.63 19.58
C GLY A 382 8.66 -4.85 18.38
N ARG A 383 9.26 -3.72 17.99
CA ARG A 383 8.73 -2.83 16.97
C ARG A 383 9.80 -2.03 16.22
N PHE A 384 9.37 -1.36 15.16
CA PHE A 384 10.16 -0.36 14.47
C PHE A 384 9.89 1.03 15.07
N ASN A 385 10.96 1.75 15.42
CA ASN A 385 10.90 3.12 15.92
C ASN A 385 11.44 4.08 14.86
N ALA A 386 10.75 5.20 14.62
CA ALA A 386 11.22 6.23 13.69
C ALA A 386 12.55 6.82 14.15
N ILE A 387 13.52 6.93 13.24
CA ILE A 387 14.85 7.50 13.49
C ILE A 387 15.09 8.77 12.69
N THR A 388 14.16 9.17 11.84
CA THR A 388 14.22 10.43 11.10
C THR A 388 12.84 11.10 11.13
N ASP A 389 12.82 12.39 10.85
CA ASP A 389 11.63 13.07 10.37
C ASP A 389 11.34 12.64 8.93
N TRP A 390 10.31 13.25 8.32
CA TRP A 390 9.97 13.01 6.93
C TRP A 390 11.08 13.46 5.98
N ILE A 391 11.59 12.51 5.21
CA ILE A 391 12.57 12.73 4.14
C ILE A 391 11.80 12.98 2.86
N ARG A 392 12.00 14.14 2.24
CA ARG A 392 11.49 14.45 0.89
C ARG A 392 12.54 14.05 -0.15
N LEU A 393 12.07 13.43 -1.23
CA LEU A 393 12.90 12.75 -2.25
C LEU A 393 12.72 13.34 -3.66
N ALA A 394 11.93 14.40 -3.78
CA ALA A 394 11.75 15.15 -5.03
C ALA A 394 12.44 16.50 -4.98
#